data_9a0c1acc8ef127a85ce8308e77e7f01c
#
_entry.id   9a0c1acc8ef127a85ce8308e77e7f01c
#
_cell.length_a   1.000
_cell.length_b   1.000
_cell.length_c   1.000
_cell.angle_alpha   90.00
_cell.angle_beta   90.00
_cell.angle_gamma   90.00
#
_symmetry.space_group_name_H-M   'P 1'
#
loop_
_entity.id
_entity.type
_entity.pdbx_description
1 polymer ?
#
loop_
_entity_poly.entity_id
_entity_poly.type
_entity_poly.pdbx_seq_one_letter_code
_entity_poly.pdbx_strand_id
1 'polypeptide(L)'
;MVKSAYSFATKKEKIEQHIIVVWVDNESGVLARVVGLFSGRGYNIDSLAVAEVDKRKNISRITISTSGTPEVLQQIKLQLGKLVPVHQVANFPRNKKTLMREMALLKVVSSATQLQKAKKLFNNTKFSHELILSS
;
A
#
# COMPACT_ATOMS: atom_id res chain seq x y z
N MET A 1 -52.34 9.86 -0.89
CA MET A 1 -51.08 9.25 -0.35
C MET A 1 -50.01 10.33 -0.28
N VAL A 2 -49.72 10.81 0.92
CA VAL A 2 -48.68 11.83 1.12
C VAL A 2 -47.35 11.12 1.13
N LYS A 3 -46.50 11.34 0.08
CA LYS A 3 -45.13 10.86 0.08
C LYS A 3 -44.38 11.64 1.16
N SER A 4 -43.90 10.91 2.19
CA SER A 4 -43.06 11.48 3.24
C SER A 4 -41.84 12.18 2.63
N ALA A 5 -41.65 13.47 2.99
CA ALA A 5 -40.53 14.31 2.55
C ALA A 5 -39.15 13.85 3.13
N TYR A 6 -39.13 12.76 3.90
CA TYR A 6 -37.91 12.25 4.57
C TYR A 6 -37.29 11.00 3.96
N SER A 7 -37.65 10.68 2.71
CA SER A 7 -36.87 9.64 2.02
C SER A 7 -35.57 10.26 1.48
N PHE A 8 -34.61 10.48 2.34
CA PHE A 8 -33.24 10.66 1.89
C PHE A 8 -32.82 9.38 1.17
N ALA A 9 -32.73 9.46 -0.17
CA ALA A 9 -32.06 8.43 -0.93
C ALA A 9 -30.62 8.39 -0.41
N THR A 10 -30.30 7.38 0.39
CA THR A 10 -28.92 7.11 0.82
C THR A 10 -28.14 6.79 -0.45
N LYS A 11 -27.48 7.82 -0.99
CA LYS A 11 -26.53 7.66 -2.09
C LYS A 11 -25.49 6.66 -1.59
N LYS A 12 -25.50 5.45 -2.14
CA LYS A 12 -24.55 4.40 -1.77
C LYS A 12 -23.17 4.98 -2.06
N GLU A 13 -22.43 5.35 -1.01
CA GLU A 13 -21.10 5.93 -1.15
C GLU A 13 -20.22 4.89 -1.83
N LYS A 14 -19.58 5.29 -2.92
CA LYS A 14 -18.70 4.43 -3.69
C LYS A 14 -17.37 4.31 -2.95
N ILE A 15 -17.10 3.16 -2.35
CA ILE A 15 -15.80 2.87 -1.74
C ILE A 15 -14.81 2.51 -2.85
N GLU A 16 -13.69 3.19 -2.85
CA GLU A 16 -12.58 2.96 -3.76
C GLU A 16 -11.34 2.53 -2.99
N GLN A 17 -10.54 1.65 -3.56
CA GLN A 17 -9.25 1.26 -3.00
C GLN A 17 -8.14 2.01 -3.72
N HIS A 18 -7.23 2.61 -2.95
CA HIS A 18 -6.11 3.39 -3.46
C HIS A 18 -4.79 2.95 -2.84
N ILE A 19 -3.73 3.16 -3.59
CA ILE A 19 -2.36 3.10 -3.09
C ILE A 19 -1.86 4.53 -2.94
N ILE A 20 -1.51 4.89 -1.72
CA ILE A 20 -0.91 6.18 -1.40
C ILE A 20 0.58 5.96 -1.17
N VAL A 21 1.40 6.68 -1.92
CA VAL A 21 2.86 6.64 -1.81
C VAL A 21 3.34 7.95 -1.22
N VAL A 22 4.12 7.86 -0.15
CA VAL A 22 4.62 9.02 0.59
C VAL A 22 6.14 8.95 0.64
N TRP A 23 6.82 9.98 0.18
CA TRP A 23 8.27 10.15 0.33
C TRP A 23 8.53 11.02 1.55
N VAL A 24 9.31 10.51 2.48
CA VAL A 24 9.53 11.12 3.80
C VAL A 24 11.00 11.09 4.18
N ASP A 25 11.39 11.95 5.12
CA ASP A 25 12.68 11.82 5.79
C ASP A 25 12.80 10.46 6.48
N ASN A 26 13.96 9.82 6.35
CA ASN A 26 14.25 8.55 7.02
C ASN A 26 14.71 8.79 8.47
N GLU A 27 13.80 9.28 9.31
CA GLU A 27 14.06 9.64 10.70
C GLU A 27 13.15 8.89 11.67
N SER A 28 13.62 8.78 12.91
CA SER A 28 12.84 8.16 13.98
C SER A 28 11.51 8.89 14.21
N GLY A 29 10.42 8.12 14.33
CA GLY A 29 9.08 8.65 14.60
C GLY A 29 8.29 9.12 13.38
N VAL A 30 8.90 9.24 12.20
CA VAL A 30 8.18 9.66 10.97
C VAL A 30 7.07 8.68 10.60
N LEU A 31 7.37 7.38 10.59
CA LEU A 31 6.36 6.34 10.36
C LEU A 31 5.22 6.42 11.38
N ALA A 32 5.54 6.62 12.67
CA ALA A 32 4.54 6.74 13.72
C ALA A 32 3.60 7.95 13.50
N ARG A 33 4.13 9.08 13.01
CA ARG A 33 3.33 10.26 12.67
C ARG A 33 2.37 9.98 11.50
N VAL A 34 2.85 9.30 10.47
CA VAL A 34 2.02 8.90 9.33
C VAL A 34 0.90 7.95 9.77
N VAL A 35 1.22 6.87 10.51
CA VAL A 35 0.24 5.92 11.02
C VAL A 35 -0.73 6.59 12.01
N GLY A 36 -0.22 7.47 12.88
CA GLY A 36 -1.03 8.23 13.84
C GLY A 36 -2.06 9.14 13.17
N LEU A 37 -1.75 9.68 11.99
CA LEU A 37 -2.71 10.47 11.21
C LEU A 37 -3.91 9.60 10.77
N PHE A 38 -3.67 8.36 10.34
CA PHE A 38 -4.74 7.43 9.97
C PHE A 38 -5.57 7.04 11.19
N SER A 39 -4.91 6.61 12.27
CA SER A 39 -5.57 6.19 13.52
C SER A 39 -6.40 7.32 14.14
N GLY A 40 -5.86 8.54 14.21
CA GLY A 40 -6.53 9.68 14.82
C GLY A 40 -7.77 10.16 14.06
N ARG A 41 -7.94 9.74 12.82
CA ARG A 41 -9.11 10.07 11.96
C ARG A 41 -9.99 8.88 11.61
N GLY A 42 -9.69 7.70 12.16
CA GLY A 42 -10.43 6.49 11.88
C GLY A 42 -10.28 5.98 10.44
N TYR A 43 -9.20 6.35 9.74
CA TYR A 43 -8.90 5.79 8.42
C TYR A 43 -8.28 4.41 8.57
N ASN A 44 -8.68 3.46 7.72
CA ASN A 44 -8.09 2.12 7.73
C ASN A 44 -6.83 2.05 6.89
N ILE A 45 -5.84 1.26 7.34
CA ILE A 45 -4.67 0.85 6.57
C ILE A 45 -4.83 -0.63 6.26
N ASP A 46 -5.07 -0.96 4.98
CA ASP A 46 -5.20 -2.35 4.54
C ASP A 46 -3.84 -3.04 4.48
N SER A 47 -2.81 -2.32 4.01
CA SER A 47 -1.41 -2.77 4.03
C SER A 47 -0.45 -1.59 4.05
N LEU A 48 0.75 -1.83 4.58
CA LEU A 48 1.80 -0.82 4.69
C LEU A 48 3.16 -1.45 4.42
N ALA A 49 3.95 -0.79 3.57
CA ALA A 49 5.33 -1.14 3.31
C ALA A 49 6.21 0.09 3.37
N VAL A 50 7.39 -0.04 3.98
CA VAL A 50 8.38 1.04 4.12
C VAL A 50 9.72 0.56 3.61
N ALA A 51 10.39 1.40 2.82
CA ALA A 51 11.74 1.13 2.35
C ALA A 51 12.52 2.44 2.22
N GLU A 52 13.80 2.43 2.60
CA GLU A 52 14.73 3.48 2.25
C GLU A 52 15.00 3.43 0.74
N VAL A 53 14.76 4.54 0.04
CA VAL A 53 14.86 4.60 -1.43
C VAL A 53 16.01 5.49 -1.91
N ASP A 54 16.47 6.41 -1.07
CA ASP A 54 17.63 7.27 -1.36
C ASP A 54 18.49 7.45 -0.09
N LYS A 55 19.57 6.67 0.00
CA LYS A 55 20.52 6.75 1.12
C LYS A 55 21.27 8.07 1.21
N ARG A 56 21.54 8.71 0.06
CA ARG A 56 22.31 9.98 0.04
C ARG A 56 21.48 11.12 0.59
N LYS A 57 20.18 11.12 0.28
CA LYS A 57 19.24 12.14 0.75
C LYS A 57 18.51 11.74 2.02
N ASN A 58 18.79 10.56 2.56
CA ASN A 58 18.11 10.01 3.74
C ASN A 58 16.58 9.98 3.57
N ILE A 59 16.10 9.49 2.41
CA ILE A 59 14.67 9.44 2.08
C ILE A 59 14.16 8.02 2.10
N SER A 60 13.03 7.83 2.80
CA SER A 60 12.23 6.62 2.79
C SER A 60 10.95 6.80 1.98
N ARG A 61 10.45 5.72 1.42
CA ARG A 61 9.15 5.64 0.76
C ARG A 61 8.21 4.75 1.57
N ILE A 62 7.08 5.31 1.95
CA ILE A 62 5.98 4.59 2.59
C ILE A 62 4.92 4.34 1.54
N THR A 63 4.52 3.09 1.36
CA THR A 63 3.45 2.68 0.45
C THR A 63 2.30 2.15 1.29
N ILE A 64 1.12 2.78 1.17
CA ILE A 64 -0.05 2.51 1.99
C ILE A 64 -1.20 2.11 1.07
N SER A 65 -1.79 0.92 1.30
CA SER A 65 -3.09 0.56 0.72
C SER A 65 -4.19 0.97 1.68
N THR A 66 -5.19 1.67 1.20
CA THR A 66 -6.34 2.12 1.99
C THR A 66 -7.59 2.18 1.12
N SER A 67 -8.75 2.07 1.76
CA SER A 67 -10.05 2.10 1.12
C SER A 67 -10.91 3.20 1.74
N GLY A 68 -11.67 3.90 0.91
CA GLY A 68 -12.56 4.97 1.36
C GLY A 68 -13.35 5.61 0.22
N THR A 69 -14.17 6.61 0.56
CA THR A 69 -14.80 7.43 -0.47
C THR A 69 -13.78 8.35 -1.14
N PRO A 70 -14.02 8.83 -2.35
CA PRO A 70 -13.10 9.76 -3.04
C PRO A 70 -12.73 10.98 -2.19
N GLU A 71 -13.68 11.50 -1.42
CA GLU A 71 -13.49 12.64 -0.52
C GLU A 71 -12.53 12.31 0.62
N VAL A 72 -12.71 11.13 1.26
CA VAL A 72 -11.82 10.63 2.32
C VAL A 72 -10.41 10.43 1.78
N LEU A 73 -10.25 9.81 0.62
CA LEU A 73 -8.96 9.58 0.01
C LEU A 73 -8.24 10.89 -0.35
N GLN A 74 -8.97 11.88 -0.82
CA GLN A 74 -8.43 13.23 -1.05
C GLN A 74 -8.01 13.91 0.26
N GLN A 75 -8.80 13.78 1.32
CA GLN A 75 -8.45 14.30 2.64
C GLN A 75 -7.18 13.66 3.19
N ILE A 76 -7.02 12.33 3.08
CA ILE A 76 -5.80 11.63 3.48
C ILE A 76 -4.58 12.23 2.78
N LYS A 77 -4.64 12.39 1.44
CA LYS A 77 -3.55 12.98 0.66
C LYS A 77 -3.17 14.37 1.16
N LEU A 78 -4.17 15.25 1.36
CA LEU A 78 -3.96 16.62 1.81
C LEU A 78 -3.34 16.67 3.22
N GLN A 79 -3.80 15.82 4.13
CA GLN A 79 -3.31 15.78 5.50
C GLN A 79 -1.88 15.22 5.57
N LEU A 80 -1.56 14.19 4.80
CA LEU A 80 -0.19 13.67 4.69
C LEU A 80 0.77 14.74 4.19
N GLY A 81 0.38 15.52 3.19
CA GLY A 81 1.20 16.60 2.64
C GLY A 81 1.46 17.77 3.60
N LYS A 82 0.75 17.84 4.73
CA LYS A 82 0.99 18.85 5.80
C LYS A 82 2.01 18.40 6.84
N LEU A 83 2.40 17.14 6.86
CA LEU A 83 3.41 16.65 7.80
C LEU A 83 4.79 17.16 7.37
N VAL A 84 5.51 17.77 8.31
CA VAL A 84 6.83 18.38 8.05
C VAL A 84 7.82 17.43 7.38
N PRO A 85 7.96 16.14 7.79
CA PRO A 85 8.93 15.22 7.19
C PRO A 85 8.45 14.65 5.84
N VAL A 86 7.33 15.11 5.28
CA VAL A 86 6.78 14.61 4.00
C VAL A 86 7.21 15.51 2.85
N HIS A 87 7.95 14.94 1.91
CA HIS A 87 8.40 15.63 0.70
C HIS A 87 7.37 15.58 -0.41
N GLN A 88 6.72 14.41 -0.58
CA GLN A 88 5.77 14.19 -1.67
C GLN A 88 4.73 13.16 -1.30
N VAL A 89 3.51 13.35 -1.82
CA VAL A 89 2.42 12.37 -1.72
C VAL A 89 1.85 12.12 -3.10
N ALA A 90 1.85 10.86 -3.54
CA ALA A 90 1.18 10.42 -4.76
C ALA A 90 0.03 9.47 -4.40
N ASN A 91 -1.06 9.55 -5.16
CA ASN A 91 -2.26 8.73 -4.97
C ASN A 91 -2.59 8.00 -6.28
N PHE A 92 -2.68 6.68 -6.21
CA PHE A 92 -2.94 5.79 -7.34
C PHE A 92 -4.22 5.00 -7.09
N PRO A 93 -5.31 5.26 -7.83
CA PRO A 93 -6.52 4.46 -7.73
C PRO A 93 -6.24 3.04 -8.23
N ARG A 94 -6.75 2.05 -7.51
CA ARG A 94 -6.68 0.64 -7.93
C ARG A 94 -7.69 0.38 -9.03
N ASN A 95 -7.29 0.61 -10.28
CA ASN A 95 -8.11 0.40 -11.47
C ASN A 95 -7.34 -0.39 -12.53
N LYS A 96 -8.00 -0.72 -13.65
CA LYS A 96 -7.39 -1.50 -14.75
C LYS A 96 -6.16 -0.85 -15.39
N LYS A 97 -5.93 0.45 -15.18
CA LYS A 97 -4.79 1.20 -15.71
C LYS A 97 -3.58 1.19 -14.77
N THR A 98 -3.76 0.80 -13.52
CA THR A 98 -2.70 0.76 -12.51
C THR A 98 -2.13 -0.65 -12.41
N LEU A 99 -0.87 -0.82 -12.80
CA LEU A 99 -0.18 -2.09 -12.63
C LEU A 99 0.25 -2.24 -11.16
N MET A 100 -0.31 -3.22 -10.49
CA MET A 100 0.08 -3.58 -9.13
C MET A 100 0.77 -4.94 -9.13
N ARG A 101 1.90 -5.01 -8.44
CA ARG A 101 2.66 -6.26 -8.25
C ARG A 101 3.04 -6.41 -6.78
N GLU A 102 2.99 -7.63 -6.33
CA GLU A 102 3.51 -8.04 -5.03
C GLU A 102 4.79 -8.84 -5.27
N MET A 103 5.74 -8.72 -4.36
CA MET A 103 6.98 -9.49 -4.38
C MET A 103 7.14 -10.21 -3.05
N ALA A 104 7.47 -11.49 -3.13
CA ALA A 104 7.83 -12.29 -1.96
C ALA A 104 9.24 -12.87 -2.16
N LEU A 105 10.05 -12.82 -1.11
CA LEU A 105 11.34 -13.49 -1.06
C LEU A 105 11.20 -14.74 -0.21
N LEU A 106 11.43 -15.91 -0.83
CA LEU A 106 11.32 -17.20 -0.17
C LEU A 106 12.70 -17.83 -0.03
N LYS A 107 13.10 -18.11 1.22
CA LYS A 107 14.29 -18.91 1.50
C LYS A 107 13.89 -20.38 1.71
N VAL A 108 14.39 -21.25 0.85
CA VAL A 108 14.16 -22.70 0.94
C VAL A 108 15.48 -23.37 1.27
N VAL A 109 15.54 -24.06 2.42
CA VAL A 109 16.68 -24.90 2.83
C VAL A 109 16.24 -26.35 2.72
N SER A 110 16.84 -27.10 1.79
CA SER A 110 16.40 -28.46 1.50
C SER A 110 17.50 -29.29 0.84
N SER A 111 17.33 -30.62 0.79
CA SER A 111 18.19 -31.50 0.01
C SER A 111 18.06 -31.22 -1.50
N ALA A 112 19.05 -31.62 -2.30
CA ALA A 112 19.03 -31.41 -3.76
C ALA A 112 17.79 -31.99 -4.46
N THR A 113 17.30 -33.14 -4.02
CA THR A 113 16.08 -33.76 -4.56
C THR A 113 14.80 -32.97 -4.24
N GLN A 114 14.70 -32.42 -3.03
CA GLN A 114 13.57 -31.58 -2.64
C GLN A 114 13.60 -30.22 -3.34
N LEU A 115 14.81 -29.66 -3.54
CA LEU A 115 15.00 -28.41 -4.28
C LEU A 115 14.52 -28.52 -5.74
N GLN A 116 14.81 -29.67 -6.40
CA GLN A 116 14.29 -29.92 -7.75
C GLN A 116 12.78 -30.00 -7.80
N LYS A 117 12.12 -30.62 -6.80
CA LYS A 117 10.66 -30.63 -6.69
C LYS A 117 10.08 -29.23 -6.51
N ALA A 118 10.70 -28.41 -5.63
CA ALA A 118 10.30 -27.04 -5.43
C ALA A 118 10.43 -26.20 -6.72
N LYS A 119 11.55 -26.32 -7.46
CA LYS A 119 11.74 -25.67 -8.76
C LYS A 119 10.64 -26.04 -9.77
N LYS A 120 10.27 -27.32 -9.85
CA LYS A 120 9.18 -27.74 -10.73
C LYS A 120 7.84 -27.13 -10.34
N LEU A 121 7.55 -26.98 -9.05
CA LEU A 121 6.34 -26.33 -8.58
C LEU A 121 6.30 -24.85 -8.98
N PHE A 122 7.39 -24.11 -8.78
CA PHE A 122 7.47 -22.70 -9.18
C PHE A 122 7.36 -22.52 -10.70
N ASN A 123 8.00 -23.36 -11.50
CA ASN A 123 7.92 -23.30 -12.95
C ASN A 123 6.50 -23.54 -13.50
N ASN A 124 5.67 -24.27 -12.77
CA ASN A 124 4.27 -24.52 -13.14
C ASN A 124 3.30 -23.44 -12.67
N THR A 125 3.78 -22.42 -11.95
CA THR A 125 2.94 -21.30 -11.48
C THR A 125 2.88 -20.19 -12.51
N LYS A 126 1.78 -19.44 -12.53
CA LYS A 126 1.61 -18.25 -13.39
C LYS A 126 2.41 -17.03 -12.89
N PHE A 127 3.18 -17.17 -11.82
CA PHE A 127 3.98 -16.09 -11.24
C PHE A 127 5.36 -16.05 -11.89
N SER A 128 5.84 -14.86 -12.24
CA SER A 128 7.24 -14.67 -12.61
C SER A 128 8.11 -14.84 -11.36
N HIS A 129 9.14 -15.66 -11.46
CA HIS A 129 10.07 -15.92 -10.35
C HIS A 129 11.50 -15.87 -10.86
N GLU A 130 12.41 -15.47 -9.98
CA GLU A 130 13.84 -15.51 -10.18
C GLU A 130 14.46 -16.39 -9.09
N LEU A 131 15.34 -17.31 -9.49
CA LEU A 131 16.03 -18.18 -8.58
C LEU A 131 17.39 -17.59 -8.23
N ILE A 132 17.55 -17.16 -6.98
CA ILE A 132 18.83 -16.74 -6.44
C ILE A 132 19.43 -17.94 -5.70
N LEU A 133 20.50 -18.53 -6.24
CA LEU A 133 21.22 -19.60 -5.58
C LEU A 133 22.28 -18.98 -4.65
N SER A 134 22.21 -19.27 -3.35
CA SER A 134 23.33 -19.10 -2.44
C SER A 134 23.93 -20.48 -2.16
N SER A 135 25.20 -20.64 -2.39
CA SER A 135 26.01 -21.78 -1.94
C SER A 135 26.21 -21.68 -0.44
#